data_9730bb10bc738374b48217f0bbb6b416
#
_entry.id   9730bb10bc738374b48217f0bbb6b416
#
_cell.length_a   1.000
_cell.length_b   1.000
_cell.length_c   1.000
_cell.angle_alpha   90.00
_cell.angle_beta   90.00
_cell.angle_gamma   90.00
#
_symmetry.space_group_name_H-M   'P 1'
#
loop_
_entity.id
_entity.type
_entity.pdbx_description
1 polymer ?
#
loop_
_entity_poly.entity_id
_entity_poly.type
_entity_poly.pdbx_seq_one_letter_code
_entity_poly.pdbx_strand_id
1 'polypeptide(L)'
;MAKLKRGGLGRGLDALYEDNSAAFPDEKAEDGIKMVRVSAIEPNRGQPRKEFDSESLSELADSIREHGVLQPLLVRRLPGASLDEESYQLVAGERRWRAARMAGLSEVPVVVREMSEAEVLEFALIENLQREDLNPLEEAGGYQELIDTFGLTQEEVARKVGRSRSAVANALRVLKLPQELHPYLRDGDLTAGHAKALLTVKERGKMLKLAEITIEQGLSVREVERRAARLNEASEEADLVPIIHDHFYKEMQLAMQNELGRRVRINPKYGDNGGTLQINYFSKEDLQAIAQVLGQITGEKIENQEGDEE
;
A
#
# COMPACT_ATOMS: atom_id res chain seq x y z
N MET A 1 6.75 24.45 -56.10
CA MET A 1 5.70 23.43 -55.91
C MET A 1 5.96 22.73 -54.56
N ALA A 2 5.21 23.10 -53.54
CA ALA A 2 5.35 22.55 -52.18
C ALA A 2 4.45 21.32 -52.03
N LYS A 3 5.04 20.18 -51.61
CA LYS A 3 4.31 18.94 -51.30
C LYS A 3 3.68 19.05 -49.93
N LEU A 4 2.35 19.07 -49.85
CA LEU A 4 1.60 18.92 -48.60
C LEU A 4 1.80 17.50 -48.06
N LYS A 5 2.33 17.43 -46.83
CA LYS A 5 2.34 16.20 -46.02
C LYS A 5 0.92 15.92 -45.48
N ARG A 6 0.32 14.84 -45.95
CA ARG A 6 -0.92 14.28 -45.36
C ARG A 6 -0.55 13.71 -43.98
N GLY A 7 -1.06 14.32 -42.92
CA GLY A 7 -1.00 13.79 -41.55
C GLY A 7 -1.97 12.60 -41.45
N GLY A 8 -1.45 11.41 -41.12
CA GLY A 8 -2.25 10.22 -40.98
C GLY A 8 -2.98 10.15 -39.64
N LEU A 9 -4.28 10.04 -39.65
CA LEU A 9 -5.15 9.70 -38.51
C LEU A 9 -4.99 8.24 -37.99
N GLY A 10 -4.05 7.47 -38.56
CA GLY A 10 -3.90 6.04 -38.26
C GLY A 10 -3.09 5.69 -36.97
N ARG A 11 -2.28 6.61 -36.45
CA ARG A 11 -1.40 6.29 -35.31
C ARG A 11 -2.06 6.33 -33.92
N GLY A 12 -3.20 6.97 -33.79
CA GLY A 12 -3.94 7.03 -32.52
C GLY A 12 -4.81 5.81 -32.25
N LEU A 13 -5.25 5.12 -33.29
CA LEU A 13 -6.03 3.88 -33.15
C LEU A 13 -5.14 2.67 -32.86
N ASP A 14 -3.95 2.59 -33.44
CA ASP A 14 -2.99 1.51 -33.14
C ASP A 14 -2.50 1.56 -31.68
N ALA A 15 -2.29 2.76 -31.12
CA ALA A 15 -1.90 2.93 -29.70
C ALA A 15 -3.02 2.49 -28.73
N LEU A 16 -4.28 2.60 -29.10
CA LEU A 16 -5.42 2.10 -28.30
C LEU A 16 -5.58 0.57 -28.42
N TYR A 17 -5.03 -0.04 -29.47
CA TYR A 17 -5.00 -1.50 -29.63
C TYR A 17 -3.79 -2.13 -28.91
N GLU A 18 -2.64 -1.45 -28.87
CA GLU A 18 -1.43 -1.95 -28.20
C GLU A 18 -1.55 -1.95 -26.67
N ASP A 19 -2.27 -1.00 -26.07
CA ASP A 19 -2.37 -0.88 -24.60
C ASP A 19 -3.24 -1.97 -23.96
N ASN A 20 -4.10 -2.65 -24.76
CA ASN A 20 -4.95 -3.75 -24.27
C ASN A 20 -4.47 -5.16 -24.71
N SER A 21 -3.52 -5.26 -25.62
CA SER A 21 -2.96 -6.55 -26.07
C SER A 21 -1.98 -7.15 -25.06
N ALA A 22 -1.41 -6.34 -24.16
CA ALA A 22 -0.52 -6.82 -23.09
C ALA A 22 -1.20 -7.76 -22.08
N ALA A 23 -2.55 -7.75 -22.01
CA ALA A 23 -3.33 -8.65 -21.17
C ALA A 23 -3.55 -10.05 -21.78
N PHE A 24 -3.22 -10.23 -23.06
CA PHE A 24 -3.44 -11.49 -23.78
C PHE A 24 -2.15 -11.99 -24.41
N PRO A 25 -1.34 -12.82 -23.72
CA PRO A 25 -0.24 -13.54 -24.39
C PRO A 25 -0.81 -14.44 -25.48
N ASP A 26 -0.30 -14.30 -26.68
CA ASP A 26 -0.85 -14.80 -27.97
C ASP A 26 -0.79 -16.34 -28.17
N GLU A 27 -0.48 -17.15 -27.17
CA GLU A 27 -0.09 -18.55 -27.44
C GLU A 27 -1.19 -19.61 -27.41
N LYS A 28 -2.47 -19.28 -27.10
CA LYS A 28 -3.56 -20.31 -27.04
C LYS A 28 -4.93 -19.83 -27.53
N ALA A 29 -5.00 -18.88 -28.44
CA ALA A 29 -6.26 -18.54 -29.10
C ALA A 29 -6.49 -19.54 -30.24
N GLU A 30 -7.33 -20.55 -30.04
CA GLU A 30 -7.89 -21.30 -31.15
C GLU A 30 -8.91 -20.40 -31.87
N ASP A 31 -8.65 -20.17 -33.19
CA ASP A 31 -9.58 -19.52 -34.11
C ASP A 31 -10.16 -18.16 -33.66
N GLY A 32 -9.80 -17.11 -34.33
CA GLY A 32 -10.44 -15.81 -34.49
C GLY A 32 -11.71 -15.48 -33.68
N ILE A 33 -12.24 -14.30 -33.88
CA ILE A 33 -13.50 -13.86 -33.26
C ILE A 33 -14.66 -14.69 -33.82
N LYS A 34 -15.44 -15.33 -32.95
CA LYS A 34 -16.65 -16.10 -33.29
C LYS A 34 -17.88 -15.35 -32.82
N MET A 35 -18.99 -15.45 -33.60
CA MET A 35 -20.31 -14.97 -33.18
C MET A 35 -20.99 -16.09 -32.38
N VAL A 36 -21.40 -15.82 -31.16
CA VAL A 36 -22.02 -16.78 -30.26
C VAL A 36 -23.31 -16.21 -29.68
N ARG A 37 -24.34 -17.04 -29.59
CA ARG A 37 -25.62 -16.62 -29.01
C ARG A 37 -25.43 -16.17 -27.57
N VAL A 38 -26.02 -15.03 -27.23
CA VAL A 38 -25.95 -14.46 -25.88
C VAL A 38 -26.52 -15.42 -24.84
N SER A 39 -27.53 -16.22 -25.23
CA SER A 39 -28.12 -17.24 -24.35
C SER A 39 -27.25 -18.47 -24.09
N ALA A 40 -26.24 -18.70 -24.93
CA ALA A 40 -25.27 -19.78 -24.76
C ALA A 40 -24.11 -19.42 -23.83
N ILE A 41 -24.06 -18.17 -23.34
CA ILE A 41 -23.01 -17.67 -22.46
C ILE A 41 -23.54 -17.56 -21.04
N GLU A 42 -22.95 -18.34 -20.14
CA GLU A 42 -23.24 -18.27 -18.69
C GLU A 42 -22.28 -17.30 -17.99
N PRO A 43 -22.81 -16.45 -17.07
CA PRO A 43 -21.95 -15.59 -16.26
C PRO A 43 -21.09 -16.41 -15.30
N ASN A 44 -19.91 -15.90 -14.98
CA ASN A 44 -19.07 -16.49 -13.95
C ASN A 44 -19.64 -16.16 -12.55
N ARG A 45 -20.06 -17.17 -11.79
CA ARG A 45 -20.63 -17.02 -10.43
C ARG A 45 -19.61 -16.52 -9.41
N GLY A 46 -18.32 -16.62 -9.70
CA GLY A 46 -17.20 -16.17 -8.84
C GLY A 46 -16.78 -14.72 -9.06
N GLN A 47 -17.48 -13.94 -9.87
CA GLN A 47 -17.12 -12.53 -10.14
C GLN A 47 -17.27 -11.66 -8.88
N PRO A 48 -16.23 -10.91 -8.47
CA PRO A 48 -16.25 -10.10 -7.26
C PRO A 48 -17.16 -8.87 -7.36
N ARG A 49 -17.43 -8.37 -8.57
CA ARG A 49 -18.26 -7.18 -8.78
C ARG A 49 -19.74 -7.54 -8.79
N LYS A 50 -20.44 -7.32 -7.67
CA LYS A 50 -21.87 -7.59 -7.52
C LYS A 50 -22.76 -6.38 -7.84
N GLU A 51 -22.26 -5.17 -7.65
CA GLU A 51 -22.99 -3.92 -7.87
C GLU A 51 -22.56 -3.30 -9.20
N PHE A 52 -23.53 -3.11 -10.06
CA PHE A 52 -23.37 -2.38 -11.33
C PHE A 52 -24.30 -1.18 -11.26
N ASP A 53 -23.76 0.00 -11.48
CA ASP A 53 -24.56 1.19 -11.66
C ASP A 53 -25.50 1.00 -12.85
N SER A 54 -26.80 1.08 -12.57
CA SER A 54 -27.86 0.81 -13.54
C SER A 54 -27.89 1.85 -14.66
N GLU A 55 -27.52 3.09 -14.37
CA GLU A 55 -27.50 4.19 -15.34
C GLU A 55 -26.37 3.99 -16.36
N SER A 56 -25.16 3.77 -15.88
CA SER A 56 -24.00 3.50 -16.72
C SER A 56 -24.11 2.20 -17.54
N LEU A 57 -24.89 1.22 -17.05
CA LEU A 57 -25.16 -0.01 -17.79
C LEU A 57 -26.20 0.23 -18.89
N SER A 58 -27.21 1.09 -18.66
CA SER A 58 -28.21 1.47 -19.65
C SER A 58 -27.58 2.26 -20.81
N GLU A 59 -26.73 3.24 -20.50
CA GLU A 59 -25.99 3.99 -21.53
C GLU A 59 -25.14 3.07 -22.41
N LEU A 60 -24.47 2.09 -21.80
CA LEU A 60 -23.71 1.09 -22.55
C LEU A 60 -24.62 0.21 -23.41
N ALA A 61 -25.81 -0.15 -22.93
CA ALA A 61 -26.78 -0.94 -23.70
C ALA A 61 -27.30 -0.16 -24.91
N ASP A 62 -27.53 1.14 -24.77
CA ASP A 62 -27.95 1.99 -25.88
C ASP A 62 -26.85 2.11 -26.96
N SER A 63 -25.60 2.31 -26.52
CA SER A 63 -24.46 2.31 -27.45
C SER A 63 -24.30 0.96 -28.17
N ILE A 64 -24.47 -0.15 -27.44
CA ILE A 64 -24.37 -1.51 -28.04
C ILE A 64 -25.52 -1.78 -29.00
N ARG A 65 -26.69 -1.22 -28.77
CA ARG A 65 -27.85 -1.34 -29.71
C ARG A 65 -27.57 -0.66 -31.04
N GLU A 66 -26.83 0.46 -31.00
CA GLU A 66 -26.54 1.25 -32.21
C GLU A 66 -25.30 0.70 -32.97
N HIS A 67 -24.24 0.32 -32.22
CA HIS A 67 -22.95 -0.01 -32.83
C HIS A 67 -22.54 -1.48 -32.70
N GLY A 68 -23.31 -2.29 -31.98
CA GLY A 68 -22.95 -3.65 -31.65
C GLY A 68 -21.86 -3.69 -30.56
N VAL A 69 -21.38 -4.89 -30.23
CA VAL A 69 -20.26 -5.12 -29.31
C VAL A 69 -18.96 -4.99 -30.09
N LEU A 70 -18.28 -3.83 -29.97
CA LEU A 70 -17.04 -3.55 -30.69
C LEU A 70 -15.85 -4.37 -30.18
N GLN A 71 -15.78 -4.58 -28.88
CA GLN A 71 -14.72 -5.36 -28.25
C GLN A 71 -15.25 -6.75 -27.87
N PRO A 72 -14.70 -7.85 -28.41
CA PRO A 72 -15.18 -9.21 -28.13
C PRO A 72 -15.17 -9.55 -26.64
N LEU A 73 -16.08 -10.45 -26.24
CA LEU A 73 -16.07 -11.07 -24.91
C LEU A 73 -15.03 -12.18 -24.88
N LEU A 74 -14.42 -12.42 -23.72
CA LEU A 74 -13.59 -13.59 -23.49
C LEU A 74 -14.43 -14.68 -22.84
N VAL A 75 -14.48 -15.86 -23.48
CA VAL A 75 -15.25 -17.01 -22.98
C VAL A 75 -14.41 -18.27 -23.01
N ARG A 76 -14.73 -19.22 -22.12
CA ARG A 76 -14.22 -20.59 -22.24
C ARG A 76 -15.38 -21.55 -22.58
N ARG A 77 -15.04 -22.65 -23.23
CA ARG A 77 -16.02 -23.72 -23.49
C ARG A 77 -16.30 -24.48 -22.19
N LEU A 78 -17.57 -24.74 -21.88
CA LEU A 78 -17.94 -25.58 -20.76
C LEU A 78 -17.74 -27.06 -21.09
N PRO A 79 -17.11 -27.87 -20.18
CA PRO A 79 -16.98 -29.30 -20.40
C PRO A 79 -18.35 -29.95 -20.35
N GLY A 80 -18.63 -30.86 -21.32
CA GLY A 80 -19.88 -31.65 -21.39
C GLY A 80 -20.96 -31.08 -22.29
N ALA A 81 -20.75 -29.92 -22.94
CA ALA A 81 -21.62 -29.49 -24.03
C ALA A 81 -21.52 -30.47 -25.20
N SER A 82 -22.66 -31.00 -25.69
CA SER A 82 -22.69 -31.78 -26.91
C SER A 82 -22.27 -30.89 -28.09
N LEU A 83 -21.77 -31.48 -29.16
CA LEU A 83 -21.33 -30.77 -30.37
C LEU A 83 -22.43 -29.89 -30.98
N ASP A 84 -23.69 -30.15 -30.65
CA ASP A 84 -24.86 -29.40 -31.14
C ASP A 84 -25.33 -28.29 -30.16
N GLU A 85 -24.89 -28.27 -28.89
CA GLU A 85 -25.21 -27.24 -27.91
C GLU A 85 -23.91 -26.72 -27.28
N GLU A 86 -23.25 -25.83 -28.00
CA GLU A 86 -22.07 -25.16 -27.46
C GLU A 86 -22.48 -24.22 -26.31
N SER A 87 -22.04 -24.54 -25.08
CA SER A 87 -22.20 -23.71 -23.89
C SER A 87 -20.86 -23.12 -23.48
N TYR A 88 -20.88 -21.83 -23.18
CA TYR A 88 -19.69 -21.06 -22.84
C TYR A 88 -19.83 -20.44 -21.46
N GLN A 89 -18.74 -20.31 -20.75
CA GLN A 89 -18.66 -19.52 -19.53
C GLN A 89 -17.91 -18.22 -19.81
N LEU A 90 -18.50 -17.11 -19.37
CA LEU A 90 -17.87 -15.79 -19.48
C LEU A 90 -16.65 -15.72 -18.56
N VAL A 91 -15.50 -15.37 -19.14
CA VAL A 91 -14.23 -15.12 -18.41
C VAL A 91 -14.07 -13.65 -18.16
N ALA A 92 -14.23 -12.80 -19.19
CA ALA A 92 -14.16 -11.33 -19.09
C ALA A 92 -15.18 -10.63 -19.96
N GLY A 93 -15.60 -9.43 -19.55
CA GLY A 93 -16.55 -8.60 -20.27
C GLY A 93 -17.98 -8.64 -19.74
N GLU A 94 -18.20 -8.87 -18.45
CA GLU A 94 -19.52 -8.97 -17.80
C GLU A 94 -20.42 -7.77 -18.11
N ARG A 95 -19.91 -6.53 -18.06
CA ARG A 95 -20.70 -5.33 -18.38
C ARG A 95 -21.19 -5.36 -19.82
N ARG A 96 -20.34 -5.74 -20.78
CA ARG A 96 -20.67 -5.84 -22.20
C ARG A 96 -21.71 -6.94 -22.45
N TRP A 97 -21.57 -8.07 -21.81
CA TRP A 97 -22.52 -9.18 -21.89
C TRP A 97 -23.91 -8.77 -21.37
N ARG A 98 -23.98 -8.13 -20.17
CA ARG A 98 -25.25 -7.64 -19.61
C ARG A 98 -25.88 -6.58 -20.48
N ALA A 99 -25.10 -5.62 -20.95
CA ALA A 99 -25.57 -4.56 -21.82
C ALA A 99 -26.07 -5.12 -23.17
N ALA A 100 -25.39 -6.13 -23.75
CA ALA A 100 -25.83 -6.81 -24.94
C ALA A 100 -27.20 -7.53 -24.76
N ARG A 101 -27.40 -8.17 -23.58
CA ARG A 101 -28.70 -8.74 -23.22
C ARG A 101 -29.79 -7.66 -23.09
N MET A 102 -29.51 -6.55 -22.45
CA MET A 102 -30.43 -5.40 -22.31
C MET A 102 -30.73 -4.75 -23.69
N ALA A 103 -29.76 -4.69 -24.58
CA ALA A 103 -29.91 -4.21 -25.93
C ALA A 103 -30.72 -5.16 -26.83
N GLY A 104 -30.97 -6.41 -26.38
CA GLY A 104 -31.74 -7.43 -27.15
C GLY A 104 -30.93 -8.09 -28.25
N LEU A 105 -29.61 -8.09 -28.21
CA LEU A 105 -28.78 -8.78 -29.19
C LEU A 105 -28.95 -10.30 -29.08
N SER A 106 -29.09 -10.98 -30.22
CA SER A 106 -29.13 -12.45 -30.28
C SER A 106 -27.77 -13.07 -30.21
N GLU A 107 -26.74 -12.41 -30.75
CA GLU A 107 -25.37 -12.90 -30.83
C GLU A 107 -24.39 -11.80 -30.50
N VAL A 108 -23.21 -12.18 -29.98
CA VAL A 108 -22.10 -11.30 -29.63
C VAL A 108 -20.77 -11.87 -30.11
N PRO A 109 -19.80 -11.02 -30.47
CA PRO A 109 -18.47 -11.48 -30.82
C PRO A 109 -17.75 -11.96 -29.55
N VAL A 110 -17.14 -13.15 -29.64
CA VAL A 110 -16.37 -13.75 -28.55
C VAL A 110 -15.02 -14.25 -29.03
N VAL A 111 -14.06 -14.27 -28.14
CA VAL A 111 -12.81 -15.03 -28.27
C VAL A 111 -12.94 -16.24 -27.34
N VAL A 112 -12.86 -17.42 -27.92
CA VAL A 112 -12.90 -18.68 -27.15
C VAL A 112 -11.49 -19.04 -26.75
N ARG A 113 -11.28 -19.28 -25.45
CA ARG A 113 -10.03 -19.84 -24.92
C ARG A 113 -10.29 -21.10 -24.14
N GLU A 114 -9.45 -22.08 -24.34
CA GLU A 114 -9.42 -23.24 -23.48
C GLU A 114 -8.72 -22.87 -22.18
N MET A 115 -9.47 -22.90 -21.09
CA MET A 115 -9.00 -22.54 -19.75
C MET A 115 -9.60 -23.49 -18.71
N SER A 116 -8.77 -23.93 -17.77
CA SER A 116 -9.21 -24.61 -16.57
C SER A 116 -9.98 -23.68 -15.64
N GLU A 117 -10.70 -24.21 -14.66
CA GLU A 117 -11.37 -23.39 -13.65
C GLU A 117 -10.38 -22.53 -12.85
N ALA A 118 -9.21 -23.06 -12.55
CA ALA A 118 -8.16 -22.33 -11.84
C ALA A 118 -7.64 -21.14 -12.68
N GLU A 119 -7.40 -21.34 -13.98
CA GLU A 119 -6.96 -20.26 -14.86
C GLU A 119 -8.03 -19.16 -15.03
N VAL A 120 -9.32 -19.52 -15.04
CA VAL A 120 -10.41 -18.53 -15.08
C VAL A 120 -10.45 -17.72 -13.79
N LEU A 121 -10.29 -18.33 -12.64
CA LEU A 121 -10.27 -17.66 -11.34
C LEU A 121 -9.04 -16.75 -11.22
N GLU A 122 -7.87 -17.24 -11.63
CA GLU A 122 -6.63 -16.46 -11.67
C GLU A 122 -6.79 -15.22 -12.56
N PHE A 123 -7.34 -15.40 -13.77
CA PHE A 123 -7.56 -14.32 -14.71
C PHE A 123 -8.51 -13.26 -14.15
N ALA A 124 -9.62 -13.67 -13.53
CA ALA A 124 -10.59 -12.77 -12.93
C ALA A 124 -9.97 -11.97 -11.77
N LEU A 125 -9.08 -12.58 -10.98
CA LEU A 125 -8.38 -11.91 -9.89
C LEU A 125 -7.36 -10.90 -10.43
N ILE A 126 -6.60 -11.25 -11.47
CA ILE A 126 -5.65 -10.34 -12.12
C ILE A 126 -6.38 -9.14 -12.75
N GLU A 127 -7.49 -9.38 -13.46
CA GLU A 127 -8.31 -8.31 -14.04
C GLU A 127 -8.81 -7.34 -12.97
N ASN A 128 -9.30 -7.87 -11.86
CA ASN A 128 -9.74 -7.04 -10.74
C ASN A 128 -8.60 -6.22 -10.12
N LEU A 129 -7.37 -6.80 -10.05
CA LEU A 129 -6.18 -6.10 -9.53
C LEU A 129 -5.65 -5.00 -10.47
N GLN A 130 -6.04 -4.99 -11.73
CA GLN A 130 -5.68 -3.94 -12.69
C GLN A 130 -6.59 -2.71 -12.62
N ARG A 131 -7.60 -2.72 -11.74
CA ARG A 131 -8.48 -1.56 -11.54
C ARG A 131 -7.72 -0.43 -10.85
N GLU A 132 -8.03 0.81 -11.23
CA GLU A 132 -7.40 2.03 -10.69
C GLU A 132 -7.96 2.45 -9.32
N ASP A 133 -9.11 1.94 -8.93
CA ASP A 133 -9.88 2.35 -7.75
C ASP A 133 -9.71 1.46 -6.52
N LEU A 134 -8.72 0.55 -6.52
CA LEU A 134 -8.44 -0.33 -5.39
C LEU A 134 -7.80 0.43 -4.23
N ASN A 135 -8.29 0.18 -3.01
CA ASN A 135 -7.58 0.65 -1.83
C ASN A 135 -6.34 -0.23 -1.54
N PRO A 136 -5.38 0.26 -0.72
CA PRO A 136 -4.13 -0.47 -0.46
C PRO A 136 -4.32 -1.86 0.18
N LEU A 137 -5.40 -2.09 0.91
CA LEU A 137 -5.71 -3.39 1.52
C LEU A 137 -6.29 -4.37 0.50
N GLU A 138 -7.14 -3.90 -0.40
CA GLU A 138 -7.70 -4.71 -1.49
C GLU A 138 -6.59 -5.15 -2.45
N GLU A 139 -5.72 -4.23 -2.84
CA GLU A 139 -4.56 -4.53 -3.67
C GLU A 139 -3.66 -5.58 -3.00
N ALA A 140 -3.30 -5.37 -1.73
CA ALA A 140 -2.47 -6.31 -0.98
C ALA A 140 -3.15 -7.67 -0.78
N GLY A 141 -4.45 -7.68 -0.49
CA GLY A 141 -5.27 -8.88 -0.35
C GLY A 141 -5.31 -9.71 -1.62
N GLY A 142 -5.51 -9.07 -2.77
CA GLY A 142 -5.50 -9.74 -4.07
C GLY A 142 -4.13 -10.34 -4.42
N TYR A 143 -3.02 -9.66 -4.11
CA TYR A 143 -1.68 -10.24 -4.28
C TYR A 143 -1.47 -11.45 -3.36
N GLN A 144 -1.95 -11.38 -2.11
CA GLN A 144 -1.84 -12.49 -1.18
C GLN A 144 -2.68 -13.69 -1.65
N GLU A 145 -3.89 -13.45 -2.17
CA GLU A 145 -4.75 -14.49 -2.72
C GLU A 145 -4.13 -15.19 -3.93
N LEU A 146 -3.46 -14.45 -4.83
CA LEU A 146 -2.69 -15.03 -5.94
C LEU A 146 -1.57 -15.95 -5.43
N ILE A 147 -0.87 -15.57 -4.38
CA ILE A 147 0.20 -16.38 -3.78
C ILE A 147 -0.39 -17.64 -3.12
N ASP A 148 -1.41 -17.49 -2.29
CA ASP A 148 -1.94 -18.59 -1.45
C ASP A 148 -2.73 -19.61 -2.26
N THR A 149 -3.52 -19.13 -3.23
CA THR A 149 -4.43 -20.00 -4.01
C THR A 149 -3.74 -20.67 -5.19
N PHE A 150 -2.84 -19.94 -5.87
CA PHE A 150 -2.18 -20.43 -7.09
C PHE A 150 -0.71 -20.79 -6.87
N GLY A 151 -0.18 -20.64 -5.66
CA GLY A 151 1.21 -20.98 -5.33
C GLY A 151 2.25 -20.09 -6.03
N LEU A 152 1.86 -18.89 -6.47
CA LEU A 152 2.73 -18.00 -7.22
C LEU A 152 3.76 -17.35 -6.30
N THR A 153 4.96 -17.13 -6.81
CA THR A 153 5.96 -16.28 -6.16
C THR A 153 5.63 -14.80 -6.34
N GLN A 154 6.14 -13.93 -5.46
CA GLN A 154 5.97 -12.48 -5.60
C GLN A 154 6.46 -11.94 -6.95
N GLU A 155 7.45 -12.59 -7.56
CA GLU A 155 7.98 -12.22 -8.86
C GLU A 155 7.01 -12.59 -10.01
N GLU A 156 6.39 -13.77 -9.93
CA GLU A 156 5.37 -14.19 -10.88
C GLU A 156 4.12 -13.33 -10.79
N VAL A 157 3.66 -13.01 -9.56
CA VAL A 157 2.57 -12.06 -9.35
C VAL A 157 2.90 -10.72 -9.99
N ALA A 158 4.08 -10.16 -9.71
CA ALA A 158 4.52 -8.88 -10.26
C ALA A 158 4.48 -8.86 -11.80
N ARG A 159 5.00 -9.91 -12.44
CA ARG A 159 4.98 -10.07 -13.89
C ARG A 159 3.56 -10.14 -14.45
N LYS A 160 2.67 -10.93 -13.81
CA LYS A 160 1.28 -11.11 -14.25
C LYS A 160 0.43 -9.84 -14.12
N VAL A 161 0.66 -9.04 -13.08
CA VAL A 161 -0.09 -7.79 -12.84
C VAL A 161 0.58 -6.55 -13.47
N GLY A 162 1.73 -6.70 -14.14
CA GLY A 162 2.44 -5.58 -14.76
C GLY A 162 3.08 -4.60 -13.76
N ARG A 163 3.47 -5.10 -12.57
CA ARG A 163 4.10 -4.31 -11.52
C ARG A 163 5.53 -4.78 -11.25
N SER A 164 6.32 -3.97 -10.52
CA SER A 164 7.64 -4.42 -10.06
C SER A 164 7.49 -5.37 -8.85
N ARG A 165 8.43 -6.33 -8.70
CA ARG A 165 8.49 -7.20 -7.52
C ARG A 165 8.51 -6.40 -6.21
N SER A 166 9.25 -5.27 -6.20
CA SER A 166 9.32 -4.39 -5.03
C SER A 166 7.98 -3.72 -4.70
N ALA A 167 7.16 -3.38 -5.71
CA ALA A 167 5.82 -2.83 -5.50
C ALA A 167 4.91 -3.88 -4.84
N VAL A 168 4.87 -5.10 -5.37
CA VAL A 168 4.11 -6.23 -4.79
C VAL A 168 4.56 -6.53 -3.35
N ALA A 169 5.87 -6.62 -3.10
CA ALA A 169 6.40 -6.85 -1.76
C ALA A 169 6.02 -5.74 -0.77
N ASN A 170 6.02 -4.47 -1.21
CA ASN A 170 5.61 -3.33 -0.38
C ASN A 170 4.10 -3.35 -0.11
N ALA A 171 3.27 -3.67 -1.09
CA ALA A 171 1.83 -3.82 -0.91
C ALA A 171 1.51 -4.92 0.11
N LEU A 172 2.10 -6.11 -0.02
CA LEU A 172 1.91 -7.22 0.92
C LEU A 172 2.30 -6.87 2.36
N ARG A 173 3.25 -5.96 2.56
CA ARG A 173 3.60 -5.49 3.92
C ARG A 173 2.45 -4.76 4.60
N VAL A 174 1.55 -4.13 3.85
CA VAL A 174 0.40 -3.40 4.40
C VAL A 174 -0.51 -4.33 5.22
N LEU A 175 -0.62 -5.61 4.83
CA LEU A 175 -1.39 -6.61 5.57
C LEU A 175 -0.82 -6.92 6.97
N LYS A 176 0.44 -6.54 7.25
CA LYS A 176 1.07 -6.70 8.57
C LYS A 176 0.71 -5.59 9.55
N LEU A 177 0.02 -4.54 9.11
CA LEU A 177 -0.48 -3.50 10.02
C LEU A 177 -1.51 -4.07 11.00
N PRO A 178 -1.56 -3.53 12.22
CA PRO A 178 -2.64 -3.83 13.16
C PRO A 178 -4.01 -3.60 12.54
N GLN A 179 -4.96 -4.50 12.81
CA GLN A 179 -6.32 -4.44 12.24
C GLN A 179 -7.04 -3.13 12.57
N GLU A 180 -6.68 -2.49 13.69
CA GLU A 180 -7.23 -1.19 14.12
C GLU A 180 -6.95 -0.07 13.11
N LEU A 181 -5.90 -0.21 12.28
CA LEU A 181 -5.51 0.78 11.27
C LEU A 181 -6.12 0.50 9.89
N HIS A 182 -6.73 -0.67 9.68
CA HIS A 182 -7.31 -1.06 8.40
C HIS A 182 -8.47 -0.14 7.94
N PRO A 183 -9.39 0.32 8.81
CA PRO A 183 -10.43 1.27 8.40
C PRO A 183 -9.85 2.53 7.78
N TYR A 184 -8.84 3.13 8.38
CA TYR A 184 -8.22 4.37 7.90
C TYR A 184 -7.49 4.23 6.56
N LEU A 185 -6.99 3.02 6.26
CA LEU A 185 -6.45 2.73 4.92
C LEU A 185 -7.53 2.56 3.87
N ARG A 186 -8.68 1.98 4.25
CA ARG A 186 -9.84 1.80 3.37
C ARG A 186 -10.48 3.14 3.04
N ASP A 187 -10.62 4.00 4.04
CA ASP A 187 -11.29 5.30 3.92
C ASP A 187 -10.35 6.37 3.31
N GLY A 188 -9.04 6.06 3.16
CA GLY A 188 -8.05 6.92 2.53
C GLY A 188 -7.39 7.93 3.49
N ASP A 189 -7.72 7.91 4.79
CA ASP A 189 -7.08 8.74 5.82
C ASP A 189 -5.59 8.40 5.97
N LEU A 190 -5.24 7.14 5.75
CA LEU A 190 -3.87 6.67 5.65
C LEU A 190 -3.59 6.15 4.23
N THR A 191 -2.46 6.53 3.67
CA THR A 191 -1.97 6.02 2.38
C THR A 191 -1.05 4.82 2.54
N ALA A 192 -0.77 4.08 1.46
CA ALA A 192 0.23 3.01 1.45
C ALA A 192 1.63 3.49 1.90
N GLY A 193 1.98 4.76 1.64
CA GLY A 193 3.20 5.38 2.12
C GLY A 193 3.22 5.53 3.65
N HIS A 194 2.10 5.98 4.24
CA HIS A 194 1.96 6.06 5.69
C HIS A 194 2.04 4.67 6.32
N ALA A 195 1.38 3.67 5.73
CA ALA A 195 1.45 2.28 6.18
C ALA A 195 2.89 1.75 6.23
N LYS A 196 3.67 2.01 5.16
CA LYS A 196 5.08 1.62 5.08
C LYS A 196 5.93 2.29 6.17
N ALA A 197 5.71 3.60 6.41
CA ALA A 197 6.42 4.34 7.45
C ALA A 197 6.07 3.83 8.86
N LEU A 198 4.80 3.61 9.14
CA LEU A 198 4.30 3.08 10.41
C LEU A 198 4.86 1.68 10.73
N LEU A 199 4.97 0.80 9.71
CA LEU A 199 5.54 -0.54 9.86
C LEU A 199 7.04 -0.56 10.23
N THR A 200 7.72 0.57 10.19
CA THR A 200 9.10 0.68 10.70
C THR A 200 9.16 0.82 12.21
N VAL A 201 8.06 1.21 12.86
CA VAL A 201 7.97 1.36 14.32
C VAL A 201 7.92 -0.02 14.97
N LYS A 202 8.90 -0.33 15.82
CA LYS A 202 9.06 -1.66 16.45
C LYS A 202 7.94 -1.98 17.47
N GLU A 203 7.51 -0.98 18.21
CA GLU A 203 6.55 -1.12 19.31
C GLU A 203 5.12 -0.80 18.80
N ARG A 204 4.21 -1.79 18.90
CA ARG A 204 2.81 -1.63 18.47
C ARG A 204 2.11 -0.42 19.09
N GLY A 205 2.29 -0.19 20.40
CA GLY A 205 1.65 0.94 21.07
C GLY A 205 2.10 2.30 20.56
N LYS A 206 3.40 2.44 20.25
CA LYS A 206 3.94 3.66 19.62
C LYS A 206 3.50 3.82 18.18
N MET A 207 3.38 2.71 17.43
CA MET A 207 2.85 2.69 16.06
C MET A 207 1.41 3.22 16.02
N LEU A 208 0.51 2.72 16.89
CA LEU A 208 -0.88 3.15 16.96
C LEU A 208 -1.00 4.64 17.32
N LYS A 209 -0.26 5.10 18.33
CA LYS A 209 -0.23 6.54 18.69
C LYS A 209 0.30 7.42 17.55
N LEU A 210 1.32 6.98 16.83
CA LEU A 210 1.83 7.72 15.68
C LEU A 210 0.79 7.77 14.55
N ALA A 211 0.03 6.69 14.33
CA ALA A 211 -1.04 6.66 13.35
C ALA A 211 -2.18 7.63 13.73
N GLU A 212 -2.62 7.67 14.99
CA GLU A 212 -3.61 8.64 15.50
C GLU A 212 -3.15 10.08 15.23
N ILE A 213 -1.93 10.43 15.62
CA ILE A 213 -1.36 11.75 15.37
C ILE A 213 -1.27 12.05 13.87
N THR A 214 -0.98 11.04 13.04
CA THR A 214 -0.89 11.21 11.59
C THR A 214 -2.25 11.60 11.00
N ILE A 215 -3.31 10.98 11.45
CA ILE A 215 -4.68 11.25 11.01
C ILE A 215 -5.15 12.62 11.52
N GLU A 216 -5.00 12.89 12.82
CA GLU A 216 -5.46 14.14 13.45
C GLU A 216 -4.75 15.38 12.87
N GLN A 217 -3.46 15.29 12.58
CA GLN A 217 -2.64 16.41 12.13
C GLN A 217 -2.43 16.45 10.60
N GLY A 218 -2.92 15.45 9.87
CA GLY A 218 -2.71 15.35 8.42
C GLY A 218 -1.22 15.30 8.04
N LEU A 219 -0.40 14.51 8.77
CA LEU A 219 1.04 14.48 8.56
C LEU A 219 1.39 13.91 7.18
N SER A 220 2.44 14.45 6.57
CA SER A 220 2.99 13.86 5.35
C SER A 220 3.75 12.56 5.64
N VAL A 221 3.88 11.68 4.62
CA VAL A 221 4.65 10.43 4.72
C VAL A 221 6.07 10.67 5.26
N ARG A 222 6.76 11.73 4.77
CA ARG A 222 8.11 12.10 5.23
C ARG A 222 8.15 12.48 6.70
N GLU A 223 7.12 13.14 7.20
CA GLU A 223 7.01 13.50 8.62
C GLU A 223 6.82 12.25 9.49
N VAL A 224 5.98 11.32 9.04
CA VAL A 224 5.76 10.03 9.70
C VAL A 224 7.04 9.20 9.73
N GLU A 225 7.77 9.11 8.60
CA GLU A 225 9.07 8.42 8.54
C GLU A 225 10.08 9.01 9.55
N ARG A 226 10.17 10.34 9.62
CA ARG A 226 11.06 11.04 10.57
C ARG A 226 10.68 10.76 12.03
N ARG A 227 9.38 10.80 12.35
CA ARG A 227 8.89 10.50 13.71
C ARG A 227 9.07 9.04 14.07
N ALA A 228 8.83 8.12 13.13
CA ALA A 228 9.06 6.69 13.32
C ALA A 228 10.53 6.37 13.61
N ALA A 229 11.47 7.00 12.90
CA ALA A 229 12.90 6.86 13.15
C ALA A 229 13.26 7.30 14.59
N ARG A 230 12.81 8.49 15.02
CA ARG A 230 13.03 9.00 16.39
C ARG A 230 12.45 8.10 17.49
N LEU A 231 11.28 7.48 17.22
CA LEU A 231 10.67 6.55 18.18
C LEU A 231 11.48 5.28 18.34
N ASN A 232 12.13 4.81 17.27
CA ASN A 232 13.01 3.64 17.33
C ASN A 232 14.34 3.98 17.99
N GLU A 233 14.96 5.13 17.70
CA GLU A 233 16.18 5.61 18.37
C GLU A 233 15.96 5.73 19.89
N ALA A 234 14.86 6.39 20.29
CA ALA A 234 14.51 6.50 21.71
C ALA A 234 14.21 5.15 22.36
N SER A 235 13.78 4.14 21.60
CA SER A 235 13.58 2.78 22.07
C SER A 235 14.90 2.04 22.21
N GLU A 236 15.82 2.19 21.26
CA GLU A 236 17.16 1.60 21.31
C GLU A 236 18.00 2.18 22.46
N GLU A 237 17.92 3.50 22.68
CA GLU A 237 18.54 4.13 23.85
C GLU A 237 17.93 3.62 25.18
N ALA A 238 16.62 3.33 25.20
CA ALA A 238 15.96 2.76 26.37
C ALA A 238 16.30 1.28 26.57
N ASP A 239 16.50 0.52 25.50
CA ASP A 239 16.89 -0.90 25.55
C ASP A 239 18.38 -1.07 25.82
N LEU A 240 19.22 -0.07 25.51
CA LEU A 240 20.65 -0.04 25.79
C LEU A 240 20.96 0.43 27.24
N VAL A 241 19.97 1.04 27.92
CA VAL A 241 20.08 1.30 29.34
C VAL A 241 19.62 0.04 30.08
N PRO A 242 20.53 -0.78 30.61
CA PRO A 242 20.12 -1.85 31.49
C PRO A 242 19.37 -1.17 32.65
N ILE A 243 18.20 -1.70 32.97
CA ILE A 243 17.46 -1.30 34.17
C ILE A 243 18.34 -1.79 35.36
N ILE A 244 19.34 -1.00 35.69
CA ILE A 244 20.07 -1.17 36.93
C ILE A 244 19.07 -0.76 38.00
N HIS A 245 18.39 -1.76 38.58
CA HIS A 245 17.63 -1.62 39.82
C HIS A 245 18.58 -1.37 40.99
N ASP A 246 19.52 -0.48 40.82
CA ASP A 246 20.31 -0.02 41.91
C ASP A 246 19.57 1.13 42.61
N HIS A 247 19.02 0.83 43.75
CA HIS A 247 18.33 1.81 44.61
C HIS A 247 19.19 3.06 44.83
N PHE A 248 20.51 2.90 44.85
CA PHE A 248 21.47 3.98 45.03
C PHE A 248 21.32 5.10 44.00
N TYR A 249 21.25 4.78 42.68
CA TYR A 249 21.14 5.82 41.64
C TYR A 249 19.80 6.52 41.67
N LYS A 250 18.71 5.82 42.02
CA LYS A 250 17.38 6.44 42.18
C LYS A 250 17.32 7.37 43.39
N GLU A 251 17.85 6.92 44.54
CA GLU A 251 17.91 7.73 45.76
C GLU A 251 18.79 8.96 45.57
N MET A 252 19.96 8.79 44.92
CA MET A 252 20.83 9.91 44.57
C MET A 252 20.19 10.90 43.63
N GLN A 253 19.51 10.41 42.59
CA GLN A 253 18.78 11.28 41.65
C GLN A 253 17.69 12.08 42.36
N LEU A 254 16.93 11.45 43.27
CA LEU A 254 15.86 12.11 44.01
C LEU A 254 16.41 13.14 44.99
N ALA A 255 17.52 12.80 45.71
CA ALA A 255 18.21 13.70 46.61
C ALA A 255 18.70 14.95 45.86
N MET A 256 19.36 14.78 44.71
CA MET A 256 19.83 15.87 43.86
C MET A 256 18.68 16.71 43.30
N GLN A 257 17.56 16.10 42.93
CA GLN A 257 16.36 16.85 42.46
C GLN A 257 15.79 17.72 43.57
N ASN A 258 15.70 17.19 44.77
CA ASN A 258 15.19 17.93 45.94
C ASN A 258 16.11 19.08 46.35
N GLU A 259 17.41 18.85 46.36
CA GLU A 259 18.41 19.85 46.74
C GLU A 259 18.55 20.97 45.70
N LEU A 260 18.58 20.62 44.43
CA LEU A 260 18.75 21.60 43.34
C LEU A 260 17.43 22.24 42.87
N GLY A 261 16.27 21.71 43.29
CA GLY A 261 14.97 22.22 42.87
C GLY A 261 14.70 22.11 41.37
N ARG A 262 15.37 21.20 40.67
CA ARG A 262 15.31 21.02 39.21
C ARG A 262 15.41 19.58 38.77
N ARG A 263 15.06 19.31 37.52
CA ARG A 263 15.11 17.94 36.99
C ARG A 263 16.56 17.48 36.83
N VAL A 264 16.90 16.42 37.48
CA VAL A 264 18.20 15.72 37.40
C VAL A 264 17.96 14.30 36.87
N ARG A 265 18.83 13.82 35.98
CA ARG A 265 18.79 12.44 35.47
C ARG A 265 20.20 11.85 35.57
N ILE A 266 20.31 10.67 36.18
CA ILE A 266 21.54 9.91 36.29
C ILE A 266 21.43 8.68 35.39
N ASN A 267 22.34 8.54 34.43
CA ASN A 267 22.42 7.41 33.51
C ASN A 267 23.76 6.69 33.74
N PRO A 268 23.81 5.62 34.57
CA PRO A 268 25.00 4.85 34.77
C PRO A 268 25.38 4.06 33.50
N LYS A 269 26.70 3.91 33.26
CA LYS A 269 27.21 3.14 32.12
C LYS A 269 27.47 1.70 32.57
N TYR A 270 26.97 0.73 31.81
CA TYR A 270 27.14 -0.69 32.13
C TYR A 270 28.59 -1.11 32.01
N GLY A 271 29.10 -1.83 33.06
CA GLY A 271 30.46 -2.36 33.08
C GLY A 271 31.56 -1.34 33.43
N ASP A 272 31.23 -0.10 33.71
CA ASP A 272 32.15 0.97 34.11
C ASP A 272 31.60 1.66 35.36
N ASN A 273 32.49 2.07 36.29
CA ASN A 273 32.07 2.81 37.50
C ASN A 273 31.66 4.26 37.19
N GLY A 274 31.36 4.59 35.93
CA GLY A 274 31.00 5.91 35.45
C GLY A 274 29.58 6.00 34.92
N GLY A 275 29.20 7.18 34.45
CA GLY A 275 27.89 7.44 33.88
C GLY A 275 27.74 8.90 33.43
N THR A 276 26.53 9.28 33.02
CA THR A 276 26.20 10.65 32.63
C THR A 276 25.22 11.24 33.61
N LEU A 277 25.53 12.43 34.12
CA LEU A 277 24.66 13.25 34.94
C LEU A 277 24.11 14.40 34.08
N GLN A 278 22.81 14.49 33.97
CA GLN A 278 22.10 15.56 33.24
C GLN A 278 21.34 16.42 34.24
N ILE A 279 21.61 17.72 34.25
CA ILE A 279 20.93 18.72 35.08
C ILE A 279 20.26 19.74 34.16
N ASN A 280 18.98 19.95 34.32
CA ASN A 280 18.26 20.97 33.55
C ASN A 280 18.53 22.35 34.15
N TYR A 281 18.78 23.34 33.30
CA TYR A 281 18.92 24.76 33.69
C TYR A 281 17.82 25.58 32.97
N PHE A 282 17.46 26.74 33.54
CA PHE A 282 16.35 27.57 33.07
C PHE A 282 16.82 28.87 32.41
N SER A 283 18.02 29.40 32.76
CA SER A 283 18.59 30.59 32.16
C SER A 283 20.12 30.53 32.13
N LYS A 284 20.80 31.52 31.51
CA LYS A 284 22.27 31.61 31.51
C LYS A 284 22.82 31.80 32.93
N GLU A 285 22.16 32.65 33.72
CA GLU A 285 22.51 32.92 35.13
C GLU A 285 22.36 31.68 35.96
N ASP A 286 21.32 30.87 35.73
CA ASP A 286 21.09 29.62 36.39
C ASP A 286 22.18 28.58 36.08
N LEU A 287 22.64 28.53 34.82
CA LEU A 287 23.77 27.69 34.42
C LEU A 287 25.07 28.11 35.08
N GLN A 288 25.32 29.42 35.22
CA GLN A 288 26.48 29.93 35.95
C GLN A 288 26.46 29.53 37.44
N ALA A 289 25.31 29.62 38.10
CA ALA A 289 25.12 29.19 39.46
C ALA A 289 25.42 27.68 39.66
N ILE A 290 24.92 26.83 38.75
CA ILE A 290 25.24 25.39 38.76
C ILE A 290 26.74 25.16 38.57
N ALA A 291 27.39 25.88 37.63
CA ALA A 291 28.81 25.74 37.36
C ALA A 291 29.68 26.15 38.57
N GLN A 292 29.28 27.22 39.27
CA GLN A 292 29.95 27.62 40.50
C GLN A 292 29.88 26.60 41.64
N VAL A 293 28.69 25.98 41.84
CA VAL A 293 28.51 24.94 42.85
C VAL A 293 29.34 23.70 42.51
N LEU A 294 29.35 23.28 41.22
CA LEU A 294 30.14 22.14 40.77
C LEU A 294 31.66 22.44 40.83
N GLY A 295 32.09 23.66 40.52
CA GLY A 295 33.49 24.10 40.61
C GLY A 295 34.03 24.09 42.07
N GLN A 296 33.19 24.38 43.05
CA GLN A 296 33.57 24.30 44.48
C GLN A 296 33.86 22.88 44.92
N ILE A 297 33.23 21.87 44.31
CA ILE A 297 33.46 20.45 44.64
C ILE A 297 34.81 19.98 44.07
N THR A 298 35.29 20.52 42.96
CA THR A 298 36.55 20.12 42.32
C THR A 298 37.75 20.93 42.79
N GLY A 299 37.56 21.97 43.62
CA GLY A 299 38.64 22.84 44.10
C GLY A 299 39.25 23.79 43.09
N GLU A 300 38.72 23.87 41.86
CA GLU A 300 39.10 24.78 40.82
C GLU A 300 38.17 26.02 40.79
N LYS A 301 38.75 27.22 40.99
CA LYS A 301 38.03 28.48 40.77
C LYS A 301 37.84 28.64 39.26
N ILE A 302 36.60 28.68 38.78
CA ILE A 302 36.28 29.10 37.42
C ILE A 302 36.39 30.63 37.38
N GLU A 303 37.51 31.16 36.86
CA GLU A 303 37.65 32.59 36.57
C GLU A 303 36.76 32.93 35.36
N ASN A 304 35.84 33.88 35.58
CA ASN A 304 35.04 34.46 34.51
C ASN A 304 36.00 35.23 33.57
N GLN A 305 36.20 34.71 32.36
CA GLN A 305 36.71 35.54 31.25
C GLN A 305 35.57 36.41 30.77
N GLU A 306 35.46 37.63 31.30
CA GLU A 306 34.78 38.75 30.64
C GLU A 306 35.62 39.09 29.39
N GLY A 307 35.18 38.67 28.25
CA GLY A 307 35.74 39.07 26.98
C GLY A 307 35.31 40.52 26.71
N ASP A 308 36.24 41.45 26.77
CA ASP A 308 36.13 42.76 26.20
C ASP A 308 35.91 42.61 24.68
N GLU A 309 34.72 42.96 24.21
CA GLU A 309 34.48 43.32 22.80
C GLU A 309 34.48 44.85 22.73
N GLU A 310 35.57 45.43 22.19
CA GLU A 310 35.57 46.70 21.51
C GLU A 310 35.07 46.58 20.05
#